data_2d764e34e217d6891deb1e7a6f94f7ea
#
_entry.id   2d764e34e217d6891deb1e7a6f94f7ea
#
_cell.length_a   1.000
_cell.length_b   1.000
_cell.length_c   1.000
_cell.angle_alpha   90.00
_cell.angle_beta   90.00
_cell.angle_gamma   90.00
#
_symmetry.space_group_name_H-M   'P 1'
#
loop_
_entity.id
_entity.type
_entity.pdbx_description
1 polymer ?
#
loop_
_entity_poly.entity_id
_entity_poly.type
_entity_poly.pdbx_seq_one_letter_code
_entity_poly.pdbx_strand_id
1 'polypeptide(L)'
;MTHAWVPSSPCDESCVRDDPVGVAGRGVRFARGCGRLVLILLVLPAMPFTAIPHPKQYLCVRLYSRLLLRCVGVRIRLSGNEIRDMSGTLVVSPHISWIDVLAIWSVMPGLFVAKADMVKWPGIGQMARLLGVVTIDRTKLRPLPGIVAELAARLRSGQTVATFPEGTSWCGVAYGRFRPAMFQAAIDAARPVQPLRLSYHHSDGRRSTVPAFVGEDTLTRSIWRVVATSQTIVEIYVADLQLPDVDRRELARRCQAAVCDSVDLVDAETTVHVSA
;
A
#
# COMPACT_ATOMS: atom_id res chain seq x y z
N MET A 1 -25.67 -9.32 2.32
CA MET A 1 -25.29 -9.09 3.72
C MET A 1 -23.79 -9.27 3.82
N THR A 2 -23.06 -8.20 4.11
CA THR A 2 -21.61 -8.28 4.35
C THR A 2 -21.38 -8.80 5.77
N HIS A 3 -20.63 -9.89 5.90
CA HIS A 3 -20.30 -10.44 7.21
C HIS A 3 -19.37 -9.49 7.98
N ALA A 4 -19.49 -9.43 9.31
CA ALA A 4 -18.71 -8.55 10.19
C ALA A 4 -17.18 -8.68 10.07
N TRP A 5 -16.67 -9.82 9.56
CA TRP A 5 -15.24 -10.00 9.32
C TRP A 5 -14.72 -9.44 7.98
N VAL A 6 -15.61 -9.06 7.05
CA VAL A 6 -15.18 -8.45 5.78
C VAL A 6 -14.69 -7.04 6.06
N PRO A 7 -13.44 -6.72 5.70
CA PRO A 7 -12.94 -5.38 5.91
C PRO A 7 -13.77 -4.35 5.13
N SER A 8 -14.23 -3.33 5.79
CA SER A 8 -14.93 -2.19 5.20
C SER A 8 -14.30 -0.89 5.71
N SER A 9 -14.41 0.16 4.91
CA SER A 9 -14.02 1.51 5.26
C SER A 9 -15.24 2.41 5.12
N PRO A 10 -15.47 3.35 6.03
CA PRO A 10 -16.51 4.37 5.86
C PRO A 10 -16.10 5.45 4.85
N CYS A 11 -14.85 5.43 4.38
CA CYS A 11 -14.35 6.40 3.40
C CYS A 11 -15.00 6.17 2.03
N ASP A 12 -15.47 7.24 1.44
CA ASP A 12 -16.06 7.30 0.11
C ASP A 12 -15.41 8.39 -0.76
N GLU A 13 -15.98 8.69 -1.91
CA GLU A 13 -15.49 9.70 -2.83
C GLU A 13 -15.49 11.12 -2.24
N SER A 14 -16.32 11.42 -1.24
CA SER A 14 -16.38 12.72 -0.57
C SER A 14 -15.12 13.02 0.24
N CYS A 15 -14.43 11.98 0.67
CA CYS A 15 -13.12 12.10 1.33
C CYS A 15 -12.01 12.57 0.38
N VAL A 16 -12.20 12.39 -0.93
CA VAL A 16 -11.20 12.75 -1.95
C VAL A 16 -11.39 14.20 -2.35
N ARG A 17 -10.54 15.06 -1.81
CA ARG A 17 -10.59 16.50 -2.12
C ARG A 17 -9.70 16.80 -3.33
N ASP A 18 -10.26 17.54 -4.28
CA ASP A 18 -9.49 18.07 -5.41
C ASP A 18 -8.35 18.98 -4.95
N ASP A 19 -7.29 19.05 -5.77
CA ASP A 19 -6.11 19.86 -5.50
C ASP A 19 -6.48 21.36 -5.55
N PRO A 20 -6.52 22.07 -4.40
CA PRO A 20 -6.83 23.50 -4.39
C PRO A 20 -5.63 24.37 -4.75
N VAL A 21 -4.43 23.79 -4.92
CA VAL A 21 -3.19 24.55 -5.14
C VAL A 21 -2.89 24.68 -6.61
N GLY A 22 -3.00 25.92 -7.08
CA GLY A 22 -2.64 26.33 -8.41
C GLY A 22 -3.54 25.63 -9.45
N VAL A 23 -4.70 26.19 -9.66
CA VAL A 23 -5.63 25.74 -10.70
C VAL A 23 -4.95 25.92 -12.06
N ALA A 24 -4.04 25.02 -12.39
CA ALA A 24 -3.57 24.88 -13.76
C ALA A 24 -4.82 24.69 -14.64
N GLY A 25 -4.97 25.50 -15.66
CA GLY A 25 -6.12 25.44 -16.56
C GLY A 25 -6.38 23.99 -17.02
N ARG A 26 -7.62 23.65 -17.33
CA ARG A 26 -8.03 22.30 -17.75
C ARG A 26 -7.12 21.71 -18.84
N GLY A 27 -6.67 22.55 -19.80
CA GLY A 27 -5.74 22.14 -20.86
C GLY A 27 -4.37 21.66 -20.33
N VAL A 28 -3.80 22.35 -19.33
CA VAL A 28 -2.52 21.98 -18.74
C VAL A 28 -2.64 20.68 -17.95
N ARG A 29 -3.72 20.51 -17.18
CA ARG A 29 -4.01 19.25 -16.47
C ARG A 29 -4.15 18.07 -17.45
N PHE A 30 -4.88 18.27 -18.55
CA PHE A 30 -5.07 17.28 -19.59
C PHE A 30 -3.75 16.92 -20.27
N ALA A 31 -2.98 17.90 -20.76
CA ALA A 31 -1.69 17.68 -21.42
C ALA A 31 -0.70 16.94 -20.49
N ARG A 32 -0.65 17.32 -19.20
CA ARG A 32 0.17 16.64 -18.18
C ARG A 32 -0.25 15.19 -17.99
N GLY A 33 -1.55 14.95 -17.84
CA GLY A 33 -2.10 13.59 -17.69
C GLY A 33 -1.76 12.71 -18.88
N CYS A 34 -1.99 13.18 -20.09
CA CYS A 34 -1.64 12.47 -21.31
C CYS A 34 -0.14 12.19 -21.43
N GLY A 35 0.71 13.19 -21.17
CA GLY A 35 2.17 13.02 -21.22
C GLY A 35 2.67 11.97 -20.22
N ARG A 36 2.14 11.98 -18.99
CA ARG A 36 2.50 10.96 -17.98
C ARG A 36 1.98 9.57 -18.34
N LEU A 37 0.77 9.45 -18.89
CA LEU A 37 0.26 8.16 -19.38
C LEU A 37 1.15 7.59 -20.49
N VAL A 38 1.60 8.42 -21.43
CA VAL A 38 2.56 8.00 -22.46
C VAL A 38 3.86 7.50 -21.82
N LEU A 39 4.43 8.23 -20.85
CA LEU A 39 5.64 7.78 -20.13
C LEU A 39 5.42 6.43 -19.41
N ILE A 40 4.27 6.25 -18.75
CA ILE A 40 3.91 4.98 -18.10
C ILE A 40 3.84 3.86 -19.14
N LEU A 41 3.15 4.07 -20.26
CA LEU A 41 3.03 3.08 -21.33
C LEU A 41 4.37 2.69 -21.94
N LEU A 42 5.33 3.64 -22.04
CA LEU A 42 6.70 3.36 -22.51
C LEU A 42 7.52 2.54 -21.51
N VAL A 43 7.30 2.74 -20.21
CA VAL A 43 8.06 2.06 -19.15
C VAL A 43 7.43 0.72 -18.75
N LEU A 44 6.11 0.58 -18.89
CA LEU A 44 5.35 -0.60 -18.43
C LEU A 44 5.85 -1.93 -19.03
N PRO A 45 6.24 -2.02 -20.32
CA PRO A 45 6.75 -3.26 -20.91
C PRO A 45 8.04 -3.80 -20.27
N ALA A 46 8.79 -2.95 -19.55
CA ALA A 46 9.97 -3.39 -18.81
C ALA A 46 9.65 -4.10 -17.48
N MET A 47 8.40 -4.04 -17.02
CA MET A 47 7.99 -4.62 -15.74
C MET A 47 8.26 -6.14 -15.62
N PRO A 48 8.01 -6.99 -16.63
CA PRO A 48 8.29 -8.43 -16.53
C PRO A 48 9.75 -8.76 -16.23
N PHE A 49 10.68 -7.93 -16.68
CA PHE A 49 12.11 -8.12 -16.41
C PHE A 49 12.47 -8.00 -14.92
N THR A 50 11.67 -7.27 -14.14
CA THR A 50 11.87 -7.17 -12.68
C THR A 50 11.53 -8.46 -11.95
N ALA A 51 10.78 -9.37 -12.56
CA ALA A 51 10.39 -10.65 -11.98
C ALA A 51 11.40 -11.77 -12.28
N ILE A 52 12.38 -11.55 -13.17
CA ILE A 52 13.40 -12.56 -13.48
C ILE A 52 14.30 -12.73 -12.26
N PRO A 53 14.41 -13.95 -11.71
CA PRO A 53 15.29 -14.21 -10.55
C PRO A 53 16.77 -13.96 -10.90
N HIS A 54 17.38 -13.01 -10.22
CA HIS A 54 18.82 -12.75 -10.31
C HIS A 54 19.33 -12.05 -9.03
N PRO A 55 20.64 -12.06 -8.73
CA PRO A 55 21.19 -11.53 -7.47
C PRO A 55 20.83 -10.07 -7.17
N LYS A 56 20.57 -9.26 -8.21
CA LYS A 56 20.22 -7.83 -8.08
C LYS A 56 18.72 -7.56 -8.32
N GLN A 57 17.87 -8.57 -8.27
CA GLN A 57 16.44 -8.43 -8.54
C GLN A 57 15.79 -7.34 -7.68
N TYR A 58 16.07 -7.31 -6.37
CA TYR A 58 15.52 -6.29 -5.47
C TYR A 58 15.93 -4.86 -5.86
N LEU A 59 17.18 -4.69 -6.34
CA LEU A 59 17.63 -3.39 -6.84
C LEU A 59 16.86 -2.99 -8.10
N CYS A 60 16.63 -3.91 -9.03
CA CYS A 60 15.84 -3.66 -10.25
C CYS A 60 14.40 -3.27 -9.90
N VAL A 61 13.73 -4.00 -8.99
CA VAL A 61 12.38 -3.66 -8.51
C VAL A 61 12.36 -2.27 -7.88
N ARG A 62 13.35 -1.94 -7.03
CA ARG A 62 13.47 -0.63 -6.37
C ARG A 62 13.61 0.50 -7.39
N LEU A 63 14.53 0.36 -8.35
CA LEU A 63 14.80 1.38 -9.37
C LEU A 63 13.59 1.54 -10.31
N TYR A 64 13.00 0.44 -10.75
CA TYR A 64 11.82 0.43 -11.61
C TYR A 64 10.62 1.11 -10.92
N SER A 65 10.37 0.79 -9.66
CA SER A 65 9.29 1.42 -8.88
C SER A 65 9.50 2.94 -8.74
N ARG A 66 10.74 3.37 -8.49
CA ARG A 66 11.08 4.81 -8.45
C ARG A 66 10.88 5.49 -9.81
N LEU A 67 11.21 4.80 -10.89
CA LEU A 67 10.99 5.32 -12.25
C LEU A 67 9.49 5.46 -12.53
N LEU A 68 8.68 4.43 -12.24
CA LEU A 68 7.22 4.50 -12.40
C LEU A 68 6.60 5.62 -11.57
N LEU A 69 6.99 5.76 -10.30
CA LEU A 69 6.51 6.86 -9.44
C LEU A 69 6.82 8.23 -10.04
N ARG A 70 8.02 8.41 -10.61
CA ARG A 70 8.37 9.66 -11.32
C ARG A 70 7.51 9.89 -12.56
N CYS A 71 7.24 8.82 -13.35
CA CYS A 71 6.35 8.90 -14.52
C CYS A 71 4.92 9.30 -14.10
N VAL A 72 4.43 8.80 -12.98
CA VAL A 72 3.13 9.16 -12.40
C VAL A 72 3.12 10.60 -11.85
N GLY A 73 4.28 11.18 -11.57
CA GLY A 73 4.43 12.50 -10.95
C GLY A 73 4.45 12.47 -9.42
N VAL A 74 4.83 11.31 -8.86
CA VAL A 74 4.97 11.10 -7.42
C VAL A 74 6.44 11.16 -7.03
N ARG A 75 6.75 11.93 -5.98
CA ARG A 75 8.07 11.97 -5.34
C ARG A 75 8.03 11.31 -3.97
N ILE A 76 9.13 10.64 -3.63
CA ILE A 76 9.27 9.96 -2.34
C ILE A 76 10.05 10.85 -1.39
N ARG A 77 9.57 10.94 -0.15
CA ARG A 77 10.29 11.49 0.99
C ARG A 77 10.38 10.39 2.05
N LEU A 78 11.57 10.13 2.56
CA LEU A 78 11.79 9.21 3.68
C LEU A 78 11.95 10.03 4.95
N SER A 79 11.37 9.54 6.03
CA SER A 79 11.50 10.07 7.39
C SER A 79 11.51 8.93 8.40
N GLY A 80 11.85 9.23 9.66
CA GLY A 80 11.95 8.24 10.73
C GLY A 80 13.29 7.51 10.72
N ASN A 81 13.26 6.22 11.04
CA ASN A 81 14.47 5.41 11.20
C ASN A 81 15.10 4.99 9.87
N GLU A 82 16.37 4.59 9.93
CA GLU A 82 17.02 3.97 8.78
C GLU A 82 16.38 2.63 8.44
N ILE A 83 16.18 2.38 7.14
CA ILE A 83 15.72 1.09 6.67
C ILE A 83 16.85 0.09 6.81
N ARG A 84 16.68 -0.86 7.72
CA ARG A 84 17.59 -1.99 7.86
C ARG A 84 17.24 -3.03 6.79
N ASP A 85 18.25 -3.45 6.04
CA ASP A 85 18.10 -4.53 5.06
C ASP A 85 18.11 -5.88 5.78
N MET A 86 16.99 -6.19 6.43
CA MET A 86 16.80 -7.45 7.13
C MET A 86 16.04 -8.42 6.23
N SER A 87 16.70 -9.50 5.85
CA SER A 87 16.04 -10.58 5.11
C SER A 87 14.91 -11.21 5.93
N GLY A 88 13.79 -11.50 5.30
CA GLY A 88 12.65 -12.14 5.95
C GLY A 88 11.85 -11.21 6.86
N THR A 89 11.74 -9.93 6.53
CA THR A 89 10.97 -8.95 7.30
C THR A 89 9.51 -8.90 6.82
N LEU A 90 8.56 -8.89 7.76
CA LEU A 90 7.16 -8.55 7.47
C LEU A 90 7.00 -7.04 7.48
N VAL A 91 6.70 -6.43 6.33
CA VAL A 91 6.40 -5.01 6.23
C VAL A 91 4.90 -4.80 6.38
N VAL A 92 4.49 -3.91 7.26
CA VAL A 92 3.08 -3.58 7.49
C VAL A 92 2.86 -2.08 7.35
N SER A 93 1.75 -1.69 6.71
CA SER A 93 1.42 -0.29 6.48
C SER A 93 -0.09 -0.10 6.42
N PRO A 94 -0.62 1.06 6.84
CA PRO A 94 -1.93 1.52 6.41
C PRO A 94 -2.03 1.55 4.88
N HIS A 95 -3.26 1.46 4.35
CA HIS A 95 -3.49 1.40 2.91
C HIS A 95 -4.36 2.57 2.43
N ILE A 96 -3.82 3.39 1.55
CA ILE A 96 -4.48 4.59 1.04
C ILE A 96 -4.73 4.47 -0.47
N SER A 97 -3.73 3.94 -1.20
CA SER A 97 -3.70 4.03 -2.66
C SER A 97 -3.01 2.82 -3.29
N TRP A 98 -3.31 2.56 -4.55
CA TRP A 98 -2.51 1.65 -5.38
C TRP A 98 -1.02 2.08 -5.49
N ILE A 99 -0.73 3.36 -5.27
CA ILE A 99 0.63 3.93 -5.25
C ILE A 99 1.45 3.37 -4.09
N ASP A 100 0.80 2.97 -2.98
CA ASP A 100 1.49 2.45 -1.79
C ASP A 100 2.38 1.26 -2.12
N VAL A 101 1.94 0.40 -3.03
CA VAL A 101 2.72 -0.76 -3.49
C VAL A 101 4.04 -0.31 -4.13
N LEU A 102 3.98 0.66 -5.03
CA LEU A 102 5.17 1.19 -5.68
C LEU A 102 6.06 1.96 -4.69
N ALA A 103 5.47 2.70 -3.76
CA ALA A 103 6.17 3.43 -2.74
C ALA A 103 6.96 2.49 -1.82
N ILE A 104 6.33 1.42 -1.32
CA ILE A 104 7.00 0.40 -0.49
C ILE A 104 8.08 -0.32 -1.31
N TRP A 105 7.80 -0.76 -2.55
CA TRP A 105 8.82 -1.40 -3.40
C TRP A 105 10.03 -0.51 -3.69
N SER A 106 9.83 0.81 -3.71
CA SER A 106 10.92 1.76 -3.94
C SER A 106 11.94 1.83 -2.80
N VAL A 107 11.58 1.31 -1.62
CA VAL A 107 12.39 1.34 -0.39
C VAL A 107 12.66 -0.06 0.16
N MET A 108 11.64 -0.91 0.22
CA MET A 108 11.70 -2.30 0.71
C MET A 108 10.99 -3.25 -0.27
N PRO A 109 11.66 -3.63 -1.38
CA PRO A 109 11.10 -4.59 -2.31
C PRO A 109 10.80 -5.93 -1.64
N GLY A 110 9.64 -6.48 -1.92
CA GLY A 110 9.18 -7.76 -1.36
C GLY A 110 7.90 -8.25 -2.02
N LEU A 111 7.41 -9.39 -1.57
CA LEU A 111 6.14 -9.95 -2.02
C LEU A 111 4.99 -9.17 -1.37
N PHE A 112 3.91 -8.95 -2.11
CA PHE A 112 2.69 -8.35 -1.56
C PHE A 112 1.61 -9.38 -1.32
N VAL A 113 0.80 -9.11 -0.31
CA VAL A 113 -0.46 -9.81 -0.08
C VAL A 113 -1.58 -8.96 -0.67
N ALA A 114 -2.29 -9.47 -1.68
CA ALA A 114 -3.31 -8.73 -2.40
C ALA A 114 -4.68 -9.42 -2.39
N LYS A 115 -5.74 -8.67 -2.71
CA LYS A 115 -7.10 -9.20 -2.85
C LYS A 115 -7.16 -10.14 -4.07
N ALA A 116 -7.78 -11.32 -3.90
CA ALA A 116 -7.89 -12.33 -4.97
C ALA A 116 -8.57 -11.81 -6.24
N ASP A 117 -9.51 -10.86 -6.14
CA ASP A 117 -10.19 -10.31 -7.30
C ASP A 117 -9.26 -9.55 -8.26
N MET A 118 -8.14 -9.00 -7.76
CA MET A 118 -7.16 -8.29 -8.59
C MET A 118 -6.50 -9.20 -9.64
N VAL A 119 -6.42 -10.51 -9.36
CA VAL A 119 -5.82 -11.49 -10.29
C VAL A 119 -6.71 -11.72 -11.52
N LYS A 120 -8.00 -11.38 -11.43
CA LYS A 120 -8.95 -11.49 -12.53
C LYS A 120 -8.81 -10.34 -13.55
N TRP A 121 -8.12 -9.25 -13.19
CA TRP A 121 -7.96 -8.10 -14.09
C TRP A 121 -6.90 -8.40 -15.16
N PRO A 122 -7.22 -8.17 -16.45
CA PRO A 122 -6.29 -8.43 -17.55
C PRO A 122 -4.99 -7.61 -17.36
N GLY A 123 -3.86 -8.24 -17.59
CA GLY A 123 -2.52 -7.65 -17.36
C GLY A 123 -2.09 -7.65 -15.89
N ILE A 124 -2.91 -7.13 -14.98
CA ILE A 124 -2.59 -7.08 -13.53
C ILE A 124 -2.50 -8.48 -12.94
N GLY A 125 -3.43 -9.38 -13.27
CA GLY A 125 -3.40 -10.75 -12.78
C GLY A 125 -2.21 -11.56 -13.29
N GLN A 126 -1.78 -11.33 -14.52
CA GLN A 126 -0.58 -11.96 -15.09
C GLN A 126 0.66 -11.46 -14.34
N MET A 127 0.73 -10.16 -14.09
CA MET A 127 1.82 -9.52 -13.39
C MET A 127 1.88 -9.96 -11.91
N ALA A 128 0.72 -10.02 -11.23
CA ALA A 128 0.65 -10.49 -9.84
C ALA A 128 1.19 -11.94 -9.71
N ARG A 129 0.85 -12.81 -10.65
CA ARG A 129 1.39 -14.18 -10.69
C ARG A 129 2.90 -14.20 -10.94
N LEU A 130 3.38 -13.40 -11.89
CA LEU A 130 4.80 -13.30 -12.23
C LEU A 130 5.63 -12.79 -11.05
N LEU A 131 5.10 -11.81 -10.29
CA LEU A 131 5.74 -11.26 -9.10
C LEU A 131 5.51 -12.08 -7.82
N GLY A 132 4.85 -13.22 -7.92
CA GLY A 132 4.62 -14.11 -6.78
C GLY A 132 3.70 -13.53 -5.70
N VAL A 133 2.79 -12.61 -6.07
CA VAL A 133 1.84 -12.00 -5.14
C VAL A 133 0.96 -13.08 -4.50
N VAL A 134 0.93 -13.11 -3.17
CA VAL A 134 0.05 -14.01 -2.42
C VAL A 134 -1.35 -13.39 -2.38
N THR A 135 -2.36 -14.15 -2.81
CA THR A 135 -3.72 -13.63 -2.90
C THR A 135 -4.60 -14.11 -1.76
N ILE A 136 -5.42 -13.23 -1.21
CA ILE A 136 -6.40 -13.53 -0.17
C ILE A 136 -7.81 -13.27 -0.67
N ASP A 137 -8.65 -14.31 -0.58
CA ASP A 137 -10.09 -14.15 -0.68
C ASP A 137 -10.64 -13.77 0.71
N ARG A 138 -10.94 -12.49 0.88
CA ARG A 138 -11.41 -11.94 2.16
C ARG A 138 -12.81 -12.39 2.54
N THR A 139 -13.54 -13.03 1.62
CA THR A 139 -14.87 -13.58 1.88
C THR A 139 -14.81 -14.98 2.48
N LYS A 140 -13.66 -15.65 2.38
CA LYS A 140 -13.44 -17.03 2.84
C LYS A 140 -12.33 -17.07 3.88
N LEU A 141 -12.68 -17.39 5.12
CA LEU A 141 -11.70 -17.51 6.22
C LEU A 141 -10.99 -18.87 6.26
N ARG A 142 -11.59 -19.92 5.68
CA ARG A 142 -11.01 -21.27 5.73
C ARG A 142 -9.59 -21.39 5.15
N PRO A 143 -9.24 -20.73 4.02
CA PRO A 143 -7.87 -20.78 3.49
C PRO A 143 -6.86 -19.95 4.29
N LEU A 144 -7.30 -19.06 5.19
CA LEU A 144 -6.45 -18.12 5.88
C LEU A 144 -5.28 -18.76 6.66
N PRO A 145 -5.45 -19.88 7.39
CA PRO A 145 -4.33 -20.54 8.05
C PRO A 145 -3.25 -21.02 7.06
N GLY A 146 -3.66 -21.55 5.90
CA GLY A 146 -2.71 -21.96 4.85
C GLY A 146 -1.94 -20.79 4.26
N ILE A 147 -2.60 -19.65 4.06
CA ILE A 147 -1.96 -18.41 3.60
C ILE A 147 -0.93 -17.92 4.63
N VAL A 148 -1.29 -17.92 5.92
CA VAL A 148 -0.38 -17.55 7.01
C VAL A 148 0.84 -18.47 7.04
N ALA A 149 0.65 -19.79 6.88
CA ALA A 149 1.73 -20.75 6.82
C ALA A 149 2.64 -20.53 5.60
N GLU A 150 2.08 -20.21 4.43
CA GLU A 150 2.85 -19.84 3.24
C GLU A 150 3.68 -18.57 3.49
N LEU A 151 3.09 -17.52 4.05
CA LEU A 151 3.82 -16.29 4.37
C LEU A 151 4.95 -16.56 5.37
N ALA A 152 4.72 -17.38 6.39
CA ALA A 152 5.75 -17.79 7.34
C ALA A 152 6.91 -18.53 6.66
N ALA A 153 6.62 -19.41 5.71
CA ALA A 153 7.64 -20.10 4.93
C ALA A 153 8.47 -19.12 4.08
N ARG A 154 7.81 -18.14 3.44
CA ARG A 154 8.48 -17.09 2.68
C ARG A 154 9.40 -16.23 3.57
N LEU A 155 8.93 -15.83 4.74
CA LEU A 155 9.72 -15.07 5.71
C LEU A 155 10.94 -15.87 6.20
N ARG A 156 10.77 -17.17 6.51
CA ARG A 156 11.89 -18.05 6.90
C ARG A 156 12.94 -18.19 5.78
N SER A 157 12.51 -18.23 4.53
CA SER A 157 13.42 -18.27 3.37
C SER A 157 14.15 -16.95 3.10
N GLY A 158 13.94 -15.93 3.92
CA GLY A 158 14.58 -14.63 3.79
C GLY A 158 13.84 -13.67 2.85
N GLN A 159 12.66 -14.01 2.34
CA GLN A 159 11.89 -13.12 1.50
C GLN A 159 11.15 -12.10 2.35
N THR A 160 11.22 -10.82 1.96
CA THR A 160 10.41 -9.76 2.54
C THR A 160 8.98 -9.87 2.05
N VAL A 161 8.02 -9.76 2.97
CA VAL A 161 6.58 -9.78 2.66
C VAL A 161 5.96 -8.48 3.12
N ALA A 162 5.19 -7.82 2.25
CA ALA A 162 4.46 -6.61 2.58
C ALA A 162 2.95 -6.87 2.60
N THR A 163 2.27 -6.31 3.59
CA THR A 163 0.82 -6.44 3.74
C THR A 163 0.19 -5.14 4.27
N PHE A 164 -1.07 -4.96 3.95
CA PHE A 164 -1.92 -3.89 4.47
C PHE A 164 -2.93 -4.50 5.45
N PRO A 165 -2.62 -4.49 6.78
CA PRO A 165 -3.41 -5.23 7.76
C PRO A 165 -4.84 -4.72 7.97
N GLU A 166 -5.14 -3.49 7.54
CA GLU A 166 -6.50 -2.93 7.56
C GLU A 166 -7.46 -3.75 6.67
N GLY A 167 -6.91 -4.38 5.63
CA GLY A 167 -7.66 -5.21 4.71
C GLY A 167 -8.50 -4.44 3.68
N THR A 168 -8.54 -3.12 3.72
CA THR A 168 -9.17 -2.23 2.74
C THR A 168 -8.40 -0.92 2.69
N SER A 169 -8.67 -0.07 1.71
CA SER A 169 -8.07 1.27 1.61
C SER A 169 -8.88 2.31 2.36
N TRP A 170 -8.18 3.29 2.92
CA TRP A 170 -8.69 4.43 3.66
C TRP A 170 -8.26 5.74 2.99
N CYS A 171 -8.87 6.86 3.37
CA CYS A 171 -8.56 8.14 2.72
C CYS A 171 -7.22 8.77 3.14
N GLY A 172 -6.54 8.20 4.15
CA GLY A 172 -5.28 8.71 4.67
C GLY A 172 -5.43 9.85 5.70
N VAL A 173 -6.66 10.29 5.99
CA VAL A 173 -6.99 11.16 7.12
C VAL A 173 -7.50 10.31 8.28
N ALA A 174 -8.27 9.26 7.98
CA ALA A 174 -8.68 8.24 8.91
C ALA A 174 -8.04 6.90 8.54
N TYR A 175 -7.90 6.01 9.51
CA TYR A 175 -7.26 4.70 9.37
C TYR A 175 -8.11 3.61 10.04
N GLY A 176 -8.03 2.39 9.51
CA GLY A 176 -8.67 1.22 10.06
C GLY A 176 -7.81 0.48 11.09
N ARG A 177 -8.42 -0.44 11.82
CA ARG A 177 -7.69 -1.31 12.75
C ARG A 177 -6.83 -2.33 12.01
N PHE A 178 -5.62 -2.58 12.50
CA PHE A 178 -4.76 -3.64 12.01
C PHE A 178 -5.30 -5.01 12.45
N ARG A 179 -5.67 -5.84 11.47
CA ARG A 179 -6.15 -7.20 11.70
C ARG A 179 -4.98 -8.13 11.98
N PRO A 180 -5.06 -8.95 13.06
CA PRO A 180 -3.89 -9.67 13.59
C PRO A 180 -3.47 -10.89 12.76
N ALA A 181 -4.26 -11.33 11.78
CA ALA A 181 -4.03 -12.61 11.11
C ALA A 181 -2.64 -12.73 10.45
N MET A 182 -2.20 -11.69 9.73
CA MET A 182 -0.91 -11.73 9.01
C MET A 182 0.30 -11.65 9.96
N PHE A 183 0.12 -11.08 11.15
CA PHE A 183 1.19 -11.01 12.16
C PHE A 183 1.57 -12.39 12.70
N GLN A 184 0.64 -13.36 12.65
CA GLN A 184 0.95 -14.74 13.01
C GLN A 184 2.09 -15.32 12.15
N ALA A 185 2.16 -14.93 10.86
CA ALA A 185 3.24 -15.39 9.99
C ALA A 185 4.64 -14.93 10.47
N ALA A 186 4.75 -13.70 11.01
CA ALA A 186 6.00 -13.19 11.57
C ALA A 186 6.38 -13.95 12.86
N ILE A 187 5.39 -14.23 13.72
CA ILE A 187 5.58 -15.02 14.95
C ILE A 187 6.04 -16.44 14.60
N ASP A 188 5.31 -17.13 13.72
CA ASP A 188 5.62 -18.50 13.31
C ASP A 188 7.00 -18.59 12.62
N ALA A 189 7.42 -17.52 11.96
CA ALA A 189 8.73 -17.45 11.30
C ALA A 189 9.85 -16.95 12.23
N ALA A 190 9.55 -16.47 13.42
CA ALA A 190 10.47 -15.76 14.30
C ALA A 190 11.20 -14.61 13.57
N ARG A 191 10.43 -13.81 12.78
CA ARG A 191 10.95 -12.72 11.95
C ARG A 191 10.38 -11.37 12.36
N PRO A 192 11.17 -10.30 12.26
CA PRO A 192 10.75 -8.97 12.68
C PRO A 192 9.65 -8.41 11.78
N VAL A 193 8.91 -7.44 12.32
CA VAL A 193 7.90 -6.66 11.61
C VAL A 193 8.38 -5.22 11.50
N GLN A 194 8.39 -4.67 10.28
CA GLN A 194 8.70 -3.28 10.01
C GLN A 194 7.42 -2.51 9.72
N PRO A 195 6.93 -1.69 10.66
CA PRO A 195 5.83 -0.79 10.41
C PRO A 195 6.30 0.41 9.57
N LEU A 196 5.51 0.75 8.55
CA LEU A 196 5.68 1.94 7.72
C LEU A 196 4.39 2.76 7.75
N ARG A 197 4.50 4.09 7.88
CA ARG A 197 3.37 4.98 7.65
C ARG A 197 3.55 5.69 6.32
N LEU A 198 2.54 5.59 5.45
CA LEU A 198 2.48 6.37 4.23
C LEU A 198 1.53 7.56 4.43
N SER A 199 1.95 8.73 4.00
CA SER A 199 1.11 9.90 3.92
C SER A 199 1.37 10.64 2.62
N TYR A 200 0.32 11.25 2.08
CA TYR A 200 0.39 11.97 0.82
C TYR A 200 0.29 13.47 1.06
N HIS A 201 1.12 14.22 0.33
CA HIS A 201 1.18 15.68 0.45
C HIS A 201 1.19 16.33 -0.94
N HIS A 202 0.67 17.54 -0.98
CA HIS A 202 0.86 18.44 -2.11
C HIS A 202 2.28 19.02 -2.11
N SER A 203 2.65 19.70 -3.20
CA SER A 203 3.97 20.34 -3.31
C SER A 203 4.23 21.42 -2.26
N ASP A 204 3.18 22.00 -1.68
CA ASP A 204 3.24 22.99 -0.60
C ASP A 204 3.30 22.37 0.81
N GLY A 205 3.33 21.03 0.92
CA GLY A 205 3.41 20.31 2.18
C GLY A 205 2.07 20.01 2.84
N ARG A 206 0.94 20.53 2.35
CA ARG A 206 -0.39 20.18 2.89
C ARG A 206 -0.74 18.75 2.60
N ARG A 207 -1.46 18.10 3.53
CA ARG A 207 -1.95 16.72 3.35
C ARG A 207 -2.87 16.64 2.13
N SER A 208 -2.69 15.60 1.32
CA SER A 208 -3.45 15.36 0.10
C SER A 208 -4.21 14.05 0.18
N THR A 209 -5.50 14.08 -0.11
CA THR A 209 -6.33 12.89 -0.28
C THR A 209 -6.52 12.52 -1.76
N VAL A 210 -5.95 13.28 -2.69
CA VAL A 210 -6.05 13.05 -4.14
C VAL A 210 -5.67 11.62 -4.54
N PRO A 211 -4.60 10.99 -3.99
CA PRO A 211 -4.24 9.61 -4.33
C PRO A 211 -5.15 8.56 -3.72
N ALA A 212 -5.99 8.89 -2.74
CA ALA A 212 -6.81 7.90 -2.04
C ALA A 212 -7.71 7.12 -3.01
N PHE A 213 -7.79 5.82 -2.79
CA PHE A 213 -8.59 4.89 -3.60
C PHE A 213 -9.66 4.26 -2.71
N VAL A 214 -10.80 4.91 -2.61
CA VAL A 214 -11.86 4.60 -1.63
C VAL A 214 -13.25 4.57 -2.28
N GLY A 215 -14.20 3.92 -1.61
CA GLY A 215 -15.59 3.83 -2.07
C GLY A 215 -15.72 3.05 -3.39
N GLU A 216 -16.52 3.58 -4.30
CA GLU A 216 -16.79 3.01 -5.64
C GLU A 216 -15.82 3.56 -6.70
N ASP A 217 -14.67 4.13 -6.29
CA ASP A 217 -13.68 4.67 -7.22
C ASP A 217 -13.14 3.57 -8.16
N THR A 218 -13.02 3.91 -9.45
CA THR A 218 -12.42 3.01 -10.43
C THR A 218 -10.91 3.26 -10.56
N LEU A 219 -10.15 2.21 -10.85
CA LEU A 219 -8.71 2.34 -11.01
C LEU A 219 -8.35 3.37 -12.11
N THR A 220 -9.07 3.40 -13.21
CA THR A 220 -8.86 4.34 -14.32
C THR A 220 -9.11 5.79 -13.88
N ARG A 221 -10.16 6.05 -13.12
CA ARG A 221 -10.48 7.37 -12.57
C ARG A 221 -9.40 7.81 -11.57
N SER A 222 -8.98 6.90 -10.68
CA SER A 222 -7.92 7.16 -9.71
C SER A 222 -6.59 7.45 -10.39
N ILE A 223 -6.17 6.65 -11.38
CA ILE A 223 -4.95 6.90 -12.15
C ILE A 223 -5.02 8.28 -12.81
N TRP A 224 -6.13 8.59 -13.52
CA TRP A 224 -6.28 9.89 -14.18
C TRP A 224 -6.16 11.05 -13.20
N ARG A 225 -6.83 10.96 -12.05
CA ARG A 225 -6.79 11.97 -11.01
C ARG A 225 -5.35 12.25 -10.54
N VAL A 226 -4.57 11.20 -10.31
CA VAL A 226 -3.17 11.33 -9.86
C VAL A 226 -2.28 11.88 -10.96
N VAL A 227 -2.33 11.34 -12.19
CA VAL A 227 -1.44 11.79 -13.27
C VAL A 227 -1.76 13.21 -13.76
N ALA A 228 -3.00 13.69 -13.59
CA ALA A 228 -3.39 15.05 -13.92
C ALA A 228 -2.98 16.09 -12.86
N THR A 229 -2.70 15.65 -11.62
CA THR A 229 -2.27 16.52 -10.51
C THR A 229 -0.86 17.06 -10.74
N SER A 230 -0.53 18.26 -10.22
CA SER A 230 0.77 18.91 -10.46
C SER A 230 1.94 18.08 -9.98
N GLN A 231 1.94 17.74 -8.71
CA GLN A 231 2.92 16.86 -8.06
C GLN A 231 2.30 16.29 -6.79
N THR A 232 2.57 15.03 -6.54
CA THR A 232 2.24 14.36 -5.29
C THR A 232 3.55 13.96 -4.59
N ILE A 233 3.64 14.20 -3.30
CA ILE A 233 4.73 13.73 -2.46
C ILE A 233 4.18 12.59 -1.60
N VAL A 234 4.76 11.40 -1.68
CA VAL A 234 4.52 10.34 -0.71
C VAL A 234 5.63 10.36 0.33
N GLU A 235 5.24 10.61 1.57
CA GLU A 235 6.15 10.48 2.70
C GLU A 235 6.01 9.09 3.29
N ILE A 236 7.15 8.41 3.42
CA ILE A 236 7.26 7.09 4.04
C ILE A 236 7.99 7.28 5.36
N TYR A 237 7.26 7.22 6.44
CA TYR A 237 7.83 7.22 7.78
C TYR A 237 8.16 5.79 8.19
N VAL A 238 9.43 5.56 8.56
CA VAL A 238 9.93 4.26 9.01
C VAL A 238 9.88 4.24 10.53
N ALA A 239 8.95 3.47 11.09
CA ALA A 239 8.80 3.34 12.53
C ALA A 239 9.81 2.32 13.12
N ASP A 240 9.85 2.20 14.44
CA ASP A 240 10.69 1.23 15.12
C ASP A 240 10.33 -0.20 14.73
N LEU A 241 11.37 -1.01 14.49
CA LEU A 241 11.23 -2.42 14.20
C LEU A 241 10.58 -3.14 15.39
N GLN A 242 9.57 -3.97 15.13
CA GLN A 242 8.87 -4.75 16.15
C GLN A 242 9.31 -6.21 16.13
N LEU A 243 9.65 -6.74 17.30
CA LEU A 243 10.00 -8.16 17.44
C LEU A 243 8.75 -9.00 17.70
N PRO A 244 8.70 -10.25 17.19
CA PRO A 244 7.57 -11.15 17.34
C PRO A 244 7.62 -11.92 18.68
N ASP A 245 7.78 -11.20 19.78
CA ASP A 245 7.94 -11.71 21.15
C ASP A 245 6.62 -11.82 21.94
N VAL A 246 5.52 -11.48 21.30
CA VAL A 246 4.18 -11.40 21.90
C VAL A 246 3.15 -12.12 21.04
N ASP A 247 1.90 -12.18 21.52
CA ASP A 247 0.81 -12.68 20.67
C ASP A 247 0.50 -11.75 19.48
N ARG A 248 -0.16 -12.29 18.45
CA ARG A 248 -0.43 -11.59 17.19
C ARG A 248 -1.31 -10.35 17.35
N ARG A 249 -2.18 -10.28 18.38
CA ARG A 249 -3.06 -9.13 18.60
C ARG A 249 -2.27 -7.98 19.20
N GLU A 250 -1.42 -8.29 20.16
CA GLU A 250 -0.53 -7.31 20.77
C GLU A 250 0.51 -6.79 19.76
N LEU A 251 1.08 -7.68 18.94
CA LEU A 251 2.01 -7.28 17.88
C LEU A 251 1.32 -6.36 16.86
N ALA A 252 0.10 -6.67 16.44
CA ALA A 252 -0.69 -5.81 15.54
C ALA A 252 -0.97 -4.45 16.19
N ARG A 253 -1.34 -4.41 17.47
CA ARG A 253 -1.59 -3.18 18.22
C ARG A 253 -0.33 -2.31 18.33
N ARG A 254 0.82 -2.91 18.66
CA ARG A 254 2.11 -2.19 18.73
C ARG A 254 2.51 -1.61 17.38
N CYS A 255 2.40 -2.39 16.31
CA CYS A 255 2.68 -1.92 14.95
C CYS A 255 1.73 -0.79 14.55
N GLN A 256 0.45 -0.88 14.87
CA GLN A 256 -0.52 0.16 14.59
C GLN A 256 -0.21 1.44 15.37
N ALA A 257 0.06 1.34 16.66
CA ALA A 257 0.43 2.50 17.49
C ALA A 257 1.70 3.21 16.96
N ALA A 258 2.65 2.45 16.40
CA ALA A 258 3.89 3.01 15.85
C ALA A 258 3.69 3.84 14.58
N VAL A 259 2.57 3.66 13.86
CA VAL A 259 2.33 4.30 12.56
C VAL A 259 1.08 5.19 12.50
N CYS A 260 0.14 5.03 13.43
CA CYS A 260 -1.10 5.80 13.48
C CYS A 260 -1.15 6.60 14.79
N ASP A 261 -1.42 7.90 14.71
CA ASP A 261 -1.73 8.67 15.89
C ASP A 261 -3.10 8.22 16.42
N SER A 262 -3.25 8.16 17.74
CA SER A 262 -4.45 7.63 18.41
C SER A 262 -5.77 8.36 18.04
N VAL A 263 -5.65 9.58 17.55
CA VAL A 263 -6.79 10.43 17.13
C VAL A 263 -7.35 10.01 15.76
N ASP A 264 -6.55 9.32 14.95
CA ASP A 264 -6.88 8.99 13.56
C ASP A 264 -7.58 7.63 13.40
N LEU A 265 -7.78 6.88 14.51
CA LEU A 265 -8.38 5.56 14.48
C LEU A 265 -9.91 5.64 14.51
N VAL A 266 -10.55 5.16 13.46
CA VAL A 266 -12.01 5.02 13.38
C VAL A 266 -12.36 3.55 13.43
N ASP A 267 -13.14 3.17 14.43
CA ASP A 267 -13.70 1.82 14.51
C ASP A 267 -14.78 1.66 13.44
N ALA A 268 -14.59 0.69 12.55
CA ALA A 268 -15.56 0.37 11.50
C ALA A 268 -16.93 -0.14 12.09
N GLU A 269 -16.97 -0.44 13.38
CA GLU A 269 -18.18 -0.89 14.07
C GLU A 269 -18.98 0.28 14.68
N THR A 270 -18.39 1.46 14.80
CA THR A 270 -19.10 2.64 15.29
C THR A 270 -19.55 3.47 14.10
N THR A 271 -20.77 3.29 13.67
CA THR A 271 -21.47 4.19 12.73
C THR A 271 -21.60 5.55 13.40
N VAL A 272 -20.58 6.36 13.35
CA VAL A 272 -20.68 7.76 13.76
C VAL A 272 -21.20 8.54 12.57
N HIS A 273 -22.46 8.93 12.65
CA HIS A 273 -22.98 10.04 11.88
C HIS A 273 -22.12 11.28 12.18
N VAL A 274 -21.15 11.58 11.33
CA VAL A 274 -20.56 12.91 11.31
C VAL A 274 -21.55 13.80 10.58
N SER A 275 -22.44 14.40 11.37
CA SER A 275 -23.29 15.48 10.89
C SER A 275 -22.44 16.71 10.62
N ALA A 276 -22.64 17.26 9.40
CA ALA A 276 -22.31 18.59 8.88
C ALA A 276 -20.85 19.04 8.90
#